data_f6d2b5cea5c5ce6a24c3af0af7e6e8d3
#
_entry.id   f6d2b5cea5c5ce6a24c3af0af7e6e8d3
#
_cell.length_a   1.000
_cell.length_b   1.000
_cell.length_c   1.000
_cell.angle_alpha   90.00
_cell.angle_beta   90.00
_cell.angle_gamma   90.00
#
_symmetry.space_group_name_H-M   'P 1'
#
loop_
_entity.id
_entity.type
_entity.pdbx_description
1 polymer ?
#
loop_
_entity_poly.entity_id
_entity_poly.type
_entity_poly.pdbx_seq_one_letter_code
_entity_poly.pdbx_strand_id
1 'polypeptide(L)'
;MSDDQLMRDSSVMALGTIASRVTGLIRNLLLVALLGTAILGDTYNVANTMPNILYNLIIGGALTAVFVPQIVRSLRDSDQGAAFISRLFTATLTFLFLLTAVGVLFAEKIVNIYAPGFSGRPEFDVTVSLMRYCLPQIFFLGLFALLGQIANAKGKFGPMMWAPVINNLIVIALFSYFLINREDLKLATISSAELLWLGLGTTAGYIAQAFILFPVVIKSGVKLRLRFDWQNSQIIKSFSLAGWSFVYAAISQLSYLVTVNLATSAAVESAASGITTGVGFTPYANAYLILILPHSIIAVSVVTALLPKLSNLVIDKKFDQITTSLTSIIKLVGVFTVPAAFTFLTFGELISRNLYFGISNDDANYLGLTLSAFALGLIPVSINLVLLRGLNAFENLKSQVLGNFIMNLISVILSIIAARYL
;
A
#
# COMPACT_ATOMS: atom_id res chain seq x y z
N MET A 1 -26.41 11.31 -13.61
CA MET A 1 -26.50 11.01 -12.17
C MET A 1 -27.11 12.24 -11.51
N SER A 2 -28.09 12.09 -10.63
CA SER A 2 -28.61 13.21 -9.83
C SER A 2 -27.59 13.59 -8.76
N ASP A 3 -27.60 14.85 -8.30
CA ASP A 3 -26.70 15.32 -7.24
C ASP A 3 -26.85 14.50 -5.95
N ASP A 4 -28.08 14.08 -5.62
CA ASP A 4 -28.36 13.20 -4.48
C ASP A 4 -27.68 11.83 -4.59
N GLN A 5 -27.65 11.25 -5.80
CA GLN A 5 -26.98 9.98 -6.03
C GLN A 5 -25.45 10.13 -5.92
N LEU A 6 -24.91 11.24 -6.41
CA LEU A 6 -23.47 11.56 -6.29
C LEU A 6 -23.06 11.73 -4.83
N MET A 7 -23.86 12.46 -4.05
CA MET A 7 -23.62 12.66 -2.60
C MET A 7 -23.68 11.34 -1.82
N ARG A 8 -24.69 10.51 -2.11
CA ARG A 8 -24.84 9.19 -1.47
C ARG A 8 -23.67 8.26 -1.79
N ASP A 9 -23.27 8.17 -3.05
CA ASP A 9 -22.16 7.31 -3.47
C ASP A 9 -20.83 7.80 -2.87
N SER A 10 -20.60 9.11 -2.83
CA SER A 10 -19.44 9.72 -2.17
C SER A 10 -19.38 9.44 -0.67
N SER A 11 -20.54 9.51 0.01
CA SER A 11 -20.63 9.20 1.45
C SER A 11 -20.33 7.72 1.74
N VAL A 12 -20.86 6.80 0.93
CA VAL A 12 -20.57 5.35 1.05
C VAL A 12 -19.10 5.06 0.83
N MET A 13 -18.45 5.73 -0.14
CA MET A 13 -17.02 5.60 -0.39
C MET A 13 -16.19 6.13 0.78
N ALA A 14 -16.54 7.30 1.33
CA ALA A 14 -15.85 7.90 2.45
C ALA A 14 -15.93 7.02 3.71
N LEU A 15 -17.13 6.53 4.04
CA LEU A 15 -17.34 5.60 5.15
C LEU A 15 -16.55 4.30 4.98
N GLY A 16 -16.55 3.71 3.77
CA GLY A 16 -15.77 2.52 3.46
C GLY A 16 -14.26 2.75 3.64
N THR A 17 -13.78 3.90 3.21
CA THR A 17 -12.37 4.29 3.39
C THR A 17 -12.00 4.43 4.87
N ILE A 18 -12.81 5.13 5.66
CA ILE A 18 -12.59 5.28 7.11
C ILE A 18 -12.63 3.92 7.80
N ALA A 19 -13.66 3.09 7.53
CA ALA A 19 -13.77 1.75 8.10
C ALA A 19 -12.55 0.88 7.76
N SER A 20 -12.07 0.94 6.52
CA SER A 20 -10.86 0.23 6.09
C SER A 20 -9.61 0.71 6.85
N ARG A 21 -9.46 2.01 7.09
CA ARG A 21 -8.32 2.57 7.85
C ARG A 21 -8.37 2.17 9.32
N VAL A 22 -9.54 2.26 9.96
CA VAL A 22 -9.72 1.88 11.36
C VAL A 22 -9.47 0.37 11.55
N THR A 23 -10.08 -0.48 10.73
CA THR A 23 -9.86 -1.94 10.81
C THR A 23 -8.42 -2.31 10.46
N GLY A 24 -7.77 -1.60 9.53
CA GLY A 24 -6.36 -1.78 9.21
C GLY A 24 -5.43 -1.42 10.38
N LEU A 25 -5.74 -0.35 11.12
CA LEU A 25 -5.02 0.00 12.34
C LEU A 25 -5.19 -1.08 13.41
N ILE A 26 -6.43 -1.53 13.70
CA ILE A 26 -6.70 -2.61 14.66
C ILE A 26 -5.91 -3.89 14.29
N ARG A 27 -5.97 -4.28 13.02
CA ARG A 27 -5.19 -5.42 12.53
C ARG A 27 -3.70 -5.28 12.85
N ASN A 28 -3.16 -4.09 12.66
CA ASN A 28 -1.73 -3.85 12.86
C ASN A 28 -1.35 -3.80 14.36
N LEU A 29 -2.23 -3.29 15.21
CA LEU A 29 -2.06 -3.36 16.67
C LEU A 29 -2.02 -4.81 17.17
N LEU A 30 -2.93 -5.66 16.67
CA LEU A 30 -2.94 -7.09 16.98
C LEU A 30 -1.70 -7.81 16.44
N LEU A 31 -1.20 -7.42 15.26
CA LEU A 31 0.06 -7.94 14.72
C LEU A 31 1.23 -7.67 15.68
N VAL A 32 1.36 -6.42 16.13
CA VAL A 32 2.43 -6.03 17.05
C VAL A 32 2.27 -6.71 18.41
N ALA A 33 1.05 -6.84 18.92
CA ALA A 33 0.78 -7.57 20.15
C ALA A 33 1.13 -9.06 20.04
N LEU A 34 0.98 -9.65 18.84
CA LEU A 34 1.22 -11.08 18.60
C LEU A 34 2.70 -11.39 18.33
N LEU A 35 3.36 -10.61 17.47
CA LEU A 35 4.72 -10.90 16.98
C LEU A 35 5.80 -10.00 17.59
N GLY A 36 5.39 -8.98 18.34
CA GLY A 36 6.28 -7.98 18.88
C GLY A 36 6.83 -7.01 17.83
N THR A 37 7.74 -6.15 18.28
CA THR A 37 8.44 -5.16 17.45
C THR A 37 9.85 -5.60 17.05
N ALA A 38 10.31 -6.75 17.56
CA ALA A 38 11.63 -7.31 17.29
C ALA A 38 11.63 -8.20 16.02
N ILE A 39 12.68 -9.00 15.89
CA ILE A 39 13.01 -9.79 14.69
C ILE A 39 11.85 -10.65 14.13
N LEU A 40 11.02 -11.28 14.98
CA LEU A 40 9.88 -12.06 14.49
C LEU A 40 8.84 -11.17 13.79
N GLY A 41 8.56 -9.99 14.35
CA GLY A 41 7.74 -8.98 13.70
C GLY A 41 8.34 -8.55 12.35
N ASP A 42 9.66 -8.37 12.29
CA ASP A 42 10.36 -7.98 11.06
C ASP A 42 10.28 -9.07 9.99
N THR A 43 10.48 -10.36 10.33
CA THR A 43 10.36 -11.47 9.37
C THR A 43 8.97 -11.50 8.72
N TYR A 44 7.93 -11.33 9.52
CA TYR A 44 6.56 -11.27 9.02
C TYR A 44 6.30 -10.00 8.18
N ASN A 45 6.71 -8.83 8.66
CA ASN A 45 6.49 -7.57 7.96
C ASN A 45 7.21 -7.52 6.62
N VAL A 46 8.46 -8.00 6.54
CA VAL A 46 9.20 -8.13 5.28
C VAL A 46 8.44 -9.03 4.32
N ALA A 47 8.03 -10.21 4.76
CA ALA A 47 7.32 -11.18 3.92
C ALA A 47 5.95 -10.66 3.44
N ASN A 48 5.17 -10.03 4.31
CA ASN A 48 3.82 -9.56 4.03
C ASN A 48 3.78 -8.25 3.24
N THR A 49 4.84 -7.43 3.28
CA THR A 49 4.93 -6.18 2.52
C THR A 49 5.34 -6.41 1.07
N MET A 50 6.11 -7.47 0.79
CA MET A 50 6.61 -7.82 -0.54
C MET A 50 5.54 -7.90 -1.63
N PRO A 51 4.42 -8.60 -1.42
CA PRO A 51 3.36 -8.66 -2.42
C PRO A 51 2.86 -7.28 -2.86
N ASN A 52 2.70 -6.35 -1.92
CA ASN A 52 2.28 -4.97 -2.20
C ASN A 52 3.34 -4.20 -2.99
N ILE A 53 4.62 -4.38 -2.66
CA ILE A 53 5.73 -3.74 -3.37
C ILE A 53 5.75 -4.18 -4.82
N LEU A 54 5.74 -5.49 -5.07
CA LEU A 54 5.76 -6.06 -6.42
C LEU A 54 4.49 -5.69 -7.21
N TYR A 55 3.33 -5.71 -6.56
CA TYR A 55 2.08 -5.25 -7.14
C TYR A 55 2.17 -3.77 -7.56
N ASN A 56 2.60 -2.89 -6.66
CA ASN A 56 2.69 -1.45 -6.94
C ASN A 56 3.72 -1.13 -8.02
N LEU A 57 4.85 -1.83 -8.04
CA LEU A 57 5.89 -1.66 -9.04
C LEU A 57 5.38 -1.99 -10.45
N ILE A 58 4.67 -3.11 -10.59
CA ILE A 58 4.39 -3.68 -11.92
C ILE A 58 2.99 -3.27 -12.41
N ILE A 59 1.99 -3.18 -11.53
CA ILE A 59 0.59 -3.09 -11.90
C ILE A 59 -0.07 -1.79 -11.43
N GLY A 60 0.33 -1.28 -10.25
CA GLY A 60 -0.38 -0.19 -9.57
C GLY A 60 -0.57 1.07 -10.42
N GLY A 61 0.45 1.48 -11.19
CA GLY A 61 0.36 2.63 -12.09
C GLY A 61 -0.39 2.33 -13.40
N ALA A 62 -0.17 1.16 -13.98
CA ALA A 62 -0.72 0.79 -15.29
C ALA A 62 -2.24 0.54 -15.25
N LEU A 63 -2.74 -0.14 -14.21
CA LEU A 63 -4.16 -0.47 -14.10
C LEU A 63 -5.04 0.78 -14.04
N THR A 64 -4.66 1.77 -13.25
CA THR A 64 -5.49 2.95 -13.03
C THR A 64 -5.37 3.95 -14.18
N ALA A 65 -4.15 4.23 -14.63
CA ALA A 65 -3.91 5.29 -15.62
C ALA A 65 -4.29 4.89 -17.05
N VAL A 66 -4.16 3.60 -17.38
CA VAL A 66 -4.30 3.11 -18.77
C VAL A 66 -5.58 2.33 -18.99
N PHE A 67 -5.90 1.39 -18.11
CA PHE A 67 -7.03 0.47 -18.38
C PHE A 67 -8.39 1.08 -18.10
N VAL A 68 -8.54 1.99 -17.10
CA VAL A 68 -9.84 2.62 -16.82
C VAL A 68 -10.39 3.38 -18.02
N PRO A 69 -9.64 4.28 -18.68
CA PRO A 69 -10.13 4.97 -19.86
C PRO A 69 -10.53 4.01 -21.00
N GLN A 70 -9.79 2.91 -21.15
CA GLN A 70 -10.06 1.92 -22.20
C GLN A 70 -11.29 1.07 -21.91
N ILE A 71 -11.48 0.66 -20.64
CA ILE A 71 -12.71 -0.01 -20.22
C ILE A 71 -13.92 0.90 -20.52
N VAL A 72 -13.84 2.18 -20.10
CA VAL A 72 -14.93 3.14 -20.33
C VAL A 72 -15.21 3.35 -21.82
N ARG A 73 -14.17 3.41 -22.66
CA ARG A 73 -14.33 3.50 -24.13
C ARG A 73 -15.00 2.26 -24.70
N SER A 74 -14.54 1.05 -24.29
CA SER A 74 -15.09 -0.21 -24.79
C SER A 74 -16.56 -0.42 -24.42
N LEU A 75 -17.05 0.19 -23.33
CA LEU A 75 -18.47 0.15 -22.97
C LEU A 75 -19.39 0.80 -24.03
N ARG A 76 -18.83 1.59 -24.96
CA ARG A 76 -19.56 2.19 -26.07
C ARG A 76 -19.63 1.30 -27.31
N ASP A 77 -18.89 0.19 -27.33
CA ASP A 77 -18.92 -0.78 -28.42
C ASP A 77 -20.24 -1.55 -28.44
N SER A 78 -20.57 -2.15 -29.56
CA SER A 78 -21.82 -2.90 -29.77
C SER A 78 -22.02 -4.05 -28.78
N ASP A 79 -20.92 -4.62 -28.27
CA ASP A 79 -20.93 -5.70 -27.26
C ASP A 79 -20.81 -5.17 -25.82
N GLN A 80 -20.95 -3.84 -25.62
CA GLN A 80 -20.78 -3.17 -24.32
C GLN A 80 -19.44 -3.51 -23.64
N GLY A 81 -18.38 -3.69 -24.43
CA GLY A 81 -17.03 -3.98 -23.98
C GLY A 81 -16.78 -5.40 -23.52
N ALA A 82 -17.71 -6.32 -23.72
CA ALA A 82 -17.60 -7.69 -23.22
C ALA A 82 -16.35 -8.42 -23.76
N ALA A 83 -16.03 -8.23 -25.03
CA ALA A 83 -14.82 -8.82 -25.65
C ALA A 83 -13.54 -8.20 -25.08
N PHE A 84 -13.47 -6.88 -25.00
CA PHE A 84 -12.28 -6.17 -24.48
C PHE A 84 -12.05 -6.52 -23.01
N ILE A 85 -13.08 -6.42 -22.17
CA ILE A 85 -12.99 -6.72 -20.72
C ILE A 85 -12.56 -8.18 -20.51
N SER A 86 -13.10 -9.13 -21.28
CA SER A 86 -12.74 -10.55 -21.16
C SER A 86 -11.29 -10.82 -21.57
N ARG A 87 -10.79 -10.16 -22.62
CA ARG A 87 -9.36 -10.24 -23.02
C ARG A 87 -8.46 -9.63 -21.95
N LEU A 88 -8.80 -8.43 -21.45
CA LEU A 88 -8.06 -7.76 -20.41
C LEU A 88 -8.03 -8.60 -19.13
N PHE A 89 -9.16 -9.16 -18.73
CA PHE A 89 -9.29 -10.07 -17.60
C PHE A 89 -8.35 -11.28 -17.75
N THR A 90 -8.40 -11.97 -18.90
CA THR A 90 -7.57 -13.16 -19.14
C THR A 90 -6.09 -12.81 -19.17
N ALA A 91 -5.70 -11.72 -19.87
CA ALA A 91 -4.31 -11.26 -19.92
C ALA A 91 -3.77 -10.92 -18.54
N THR A 92 -4.56 -10.19 -17.75
CA THR A 92 -4.18 -9.81 -16.37
C THR A 92 -4.05 -11.04 -15.48
N LEU A 93 -5.00 -11.98 -15.52
CA LEU A 93 -4.92 -13.22 -14.73
C LEU A 93 -3.67 -14.05 -15.08
N THR A 94 -3.41 -14.23 -16.38
CA THR A 94 -2.24 -14.98 -16.83
C THR A 94 -0.95 -14.32 -16.36
N PHE A 95 -0.85 -13.01 -16.53
CA PHE A 95 0.33 -12.26 -16.09
C PHE A 95 0.53 -12.33 -14.57
N LEU A 96 -0.54 -12.13 -13.78
CA LEU A 96 -0.50 -12.23 -12.32
C LEU A 96 -0.13 -13.61 -11.83
N PHE A 97 -0.64 -14.66 -12.48
CA PHE A 97 -0.30 -16.04 -12.15
C PHE A 97 1.19 -16.31 -12.39
N LEU A 98 1.70 -15.93 -13.55
CA LEU A 98 3.11 -16.09 -13.89
C LEU A 98 4.01 -15.30 -12.93
N LEU A 99 3.65 -14.03 -12.65
CA LEU A 99 4.39 -13.20 -11.71
C LEU A 99 4.41 -13.79 -10.29
N THR A 100 3.27 -14.30 -9.83
CA THR A 100 3.17 -14.97 -8.52
C THR A 100 4.02 -16.25 -8.50
N ALA A 101 3.92 -17.09 -9.52
CA ALA A 101 4.69 -18.32 -9.62
C ALA A 101 6.20 -18.05 -9.61
N VAL A 102 6.65 -17.08 -10.43
CA VAL A 102 8.06 -16.64 -10.44
C VAL A 102 8.46 -16.09 -9.07
N GLY A 103 7.63 -15.25 -8.46
CA GLY A 103 7.90 -14.73 -7.11
C GLY A 103 8.11 -15.83 -6.08
N VAL A 104 7.20 -16.81 -6.03
CA VAL A 104 7.29 -17.96 -5.09
C VAL A 104 8.54 -18.79 -5.35
N LEU A 105 8.87 -19.06 -6.62
CA LEU A 105 10.08 -19.82 -6.99
C LEU A 105 11.37 -19.09 -6.58
N PHE A 106 11.39 -17.77 -6.68
CA PHE A 106 12.55 -16.94 -6.35
C PHE A 106 12.47 -16.26 -4.98
N ALA A 107 11.60 -16.74 -4.07
CA ALA A 107 11.39 -16.15 -2.74
C ALA A 107 12.71 -15.98 -1.96
N GLU A 108 13.62 -16.95 -1.98
CA GLU A 108 14.93 -16.88 -1.33
C GLU A 108 15.79 -15.72 -1.87
N LYS A 109 15.82 -15.54 -3.20
CA LYS A 109 16.56 -14.43 -3.81
C LYS A 109 15.94 -13.08 -3.46
N ILE A 110 14.61 -13.02 -3.38
CA ILE A 110 13.89 -11.81 -2.97
C ILE A 110 14.24 -11.44 -1.53
N VAL A 111 14.24 -12.41 -0.60
CA VAL A 111 14.63 -12.18 0.80
C VAL A 111 16.08 -11.71 0.88
N ASN A 112 17.00 -12.34 0.15
CA ASN A 112 18.41 -11.91 0.13
C ASN A 112 18.61 -10.47 -0.36
N ILE A 113 17.76 -10.01 -1.28
CA ILE A 113 17.81 -8.63 -1.79
C ILE A 113 17.21 -7.65 -0.78
N TYR A 114 16.08 -8.01 -0.15
CA TYR A 114 15.33 -7.11 0.72
C TYR A 114 15.79 -7.09 2.18
N ALA A 115 16.28 -8.20 2.70
CA ALA A 115 16.76 -8.37 4.06
C ALA A 115 18.07 -9.17 4.08
N PRO A 116 19.16 -8.66 3.47
CA PRO A 116 20.43 -9.36 3.38
C PRO A 116 21.02 -9.65 4.78
N GLY A 117 20.72 -8.84 5.78
CA GLY A 117 21.14 -9.07 7.17
C GLY A 117 20.60 -10.38 7.77
N PHE A 118 19.54 -10.98 7.21
CA PHE A 118 19.00 -12.26 7.65
C PHE A 118 19.77 -13.47 7.08
N SER A 119 20.57 -13.28 6.04
CA SER A 119 21.29 -14.37 5.37
C SER A 119 22.17 -15.16 6.31
N GLY A 120 22.05 -16.50 6.27
CA GLY A 120 22.80 -17.42 7.14
C GLY A 120 22.29 -17.48 8.59
N ARG A 121 21.11 -16.95 8.88
CA ARG A 121 20.47 -16.92 10.21
C ARG A 121 19.09 -17.57 10.19
N PRO A 122 18.56 -18.00 11.35
CA PRO A 122 17.21 -18.61 11.45
C PRO A 122 16.09 -17.69 10.87
N GLU A 123 16.26 -16.37 10.97
CA GLU A 123 15.34 -15.35 10.46
C GLU A 123 15.12 -15.50 8.94
N PHE A 124 16.15 -15.91 8.22
CA PHE A 124 16.10 -16.10 6.78
C PHE A 124 15.07 -17.17 6.38
N ASP A 125 15.18 -18.36 6.95
CA ASP A 125 14.30 -19.50 6.62
C ASP A 125 12.84 -19.21 7.00
N VAL A 126 12.63 -18.55 8.14
CA VAL A 126 11.31 -18.10 8.58
C VAL A 126 10.74 -17.08 7.61
N THR A 127 11.53 -16.07 7.21
CA THR A 127 11.10 -15.05 6.25
C THR A 127 10.78 -15.63 4.88
N VAL A 128 11.62 -16.56 4.38
CA VAL A 128 11.40 -17.24 3.10
C VAL A 128 10.10 -18.06 3.13
N SER A 129 9.86 -18.79 4.21
CA SER A 129 8.65 -19.60 4.39
C SER A 129 7.40 -18.71 4.39
N LEU A 130 7.39 -17.65 5.22
CA LEU A 130 6.31 -16.67 5.25
C LEU A 130 6.11 -16.00 3.89
N MET A 131 7.20 -15.63 3.20
CA MET A 131 7.15 -14.98 1.90
C MET A 131 6.50 -15.90 0.86
N ARG A 132 6.83 -17.18 0.82
CA ARG A 132 6.19 -18.16 -0.08
C ARG A 132 4.68 -18.23 0.14
N TYR A 133 4.21 -18.12 1.38
CA TYR A 133 2.78 -18.12 1.71
C TYR A 133 2.10 -16.76 1.45
N CYS A 134 2.83 -15.64 1.52
CA CYS A 134 2.30 -14.30 1.28
C CYS A 134 2.34 -13.90 -0.21
N LEU A 135 3.32 -14.35 -1.01
CA LEU A 135 3.45 -13.95 -2.42
C LEU A 135 2.21 -14.20 -3.29
N PRO A 136 1.37 -15.24 -3.05
CA PRO A 136 0.09 -15.39 -3.75
C PRO A 136 -0.86 -14.18 -3.60
N GLN A 137 -0.67 -13.33 -2.60
CA GLN A 137 -1.41 -12.07 -2.45
C GLN A 137 -1.29 -11.16 -3.68
N ILE A 138 -0.16 -11.24 -4.44
CA ILE A 138 0.03 -10.47 -5.68
C ILE A 138 -1.11 -10.74 -6.67
N PHE A 139 -1.44 -12.01 -6.85
CA PHE A 139 -2.52 -12.43 -7.72
C PHE A 139 -3.86 -11.83 -7.31
N PHE A 140 -4.20 -11.92 -6.02
CA PHE A 140 -5.47 -11.44 -5.49
C PHE A 140 -5.56 -9.93 -5.39
N LEU A 141 -4.44 -9.23 -5.13
CA LEU A 141 -4.36 -7.77 -5.19
C LEU A 141 -4.63 -7.26 -6.61
N GLY A 142 -3.99 -7.86 -7.60
CA GLY A 142 -4.20 -7.48 -9.00
C GLY A 142 -5.61 -7.81 -9.48
N LEU A 143 -6.14 -8.97 -9.10
CA LEU A 143 -7.53 -9.36 -9.39
C LEU A 143 -8.53 -8.37 -8.74
N PHE A 144 -8.34 -8.04 -7.46
CA PHE A 144 -9.14 -7.04 -6.75
C PHE A 144 -9.11 -5.69 -7.47
N ALA A 145 -7.93 -5.22 -7.87
CA ALA A 145 -7.79 -3.95 -8.56
C ALA A 145 -8.51 -3.96 -9.92
N LEU A 146 -8.35 -5.02 -10.72
CA LEU A 146 -9.01 -5.13 -12.01
C LEU A 146 -10.54 -5.17 -11.87
N LEU A 147 -11.07 -6.03 -11.01
CA LEU A 147 -12.52 -6.13 -10.76
C LEU A 147 -13.09 -4.82 -10.21
N GLY A 148 -12.33 -4.13 -9.33
CA GLY A 148 -12.69 -2.83 -8.80
C GLY A 148 -12.79 -1.77 -9.90
N GLN A 149 -11.84 -1.72 -10.84
CA GLN A 149 -11.89 -0.78 -11.96
C GLN A 149 -13.04 -1.10 -12.93
N ILE A 150 -13.35 -2.37 -13.18
CA ILE A 150 -14.51 -2.77 -13.97
C ILE A 150 -15.82 -2.32 -13.27
N ALA A 151 -15.92 -2.54 -11.96
CA ALA A 151 -17.08 -2.11 -11.18
C ALA A 151 -17.23 -0.58 -11.19
N ASN A 152 -16.12 0.17 -11.00
CA ASN A 152 -16.09 1.64 -11.08
C ASN A 152 -16.54 2.16 -12.45
N ALA A 153 -16.06 1.54 -13.54
CA ALA A 153 -16.48 1.90 -14.91
C ALA A 153 -17.99 1.68 -15.14
N LYS A 154 -18.61 0.78 -14.38
CA LYS A 154 -20.08 0.55 -14.37
C LYS A 154 -20.81 1.37 -13.29
N GLY A 155 -20.15 2.35 -12.67
CA GLY A 155 -20.75 3.23 -11.66
C GLY A 155 -20.98 2.58 -10.29
N LYS A 156 -20.27 1.47 -9.98
CA LYS A 156 -20.35 0.76 -8.70
C LYS A 156 -19.09 1.02 -7.87
N PHE A 157 -19.02 2.20 -7.23
CA PHE A 157 -17.83 2.66 -6.52
C PHE A 157 -17.68 2.11 -5.09
N GLY A 158 -18.79 1.96 -4.36
CA GLY A 158 -18.81 1.56 -2.95
C GLY A 158 -18.09 0.23 -2.66
N PRO A 159 -18.37 -0.87 -3.37
CA PRO A 159 -17.81 -2.18 -3.07
C PRO A 159 -16.28 -2.23 -3.05
N MET A 160 -15.61 -1.47 -3.91
CA MET A 160 -14.14 -1.40 -3.93
C MET A 160 -13.57 -0.79 -2.64
N MET A 161 -14.27 0.18 -2.04
CA MET A 161 -13.83 0.83 -0.81
C MET A 161 -14.10 -0.02 0.44
N TRP A 162 -15.12 -0.88 0.41
CA TRP A 162 -15.48 -1.77 1.52
C TRP A 162 -14.75 -3.12 1.51
N ALA A 163 -14.31 -3.60 0.37
CA ALA A 163 -13.65 -4.90 0.26
C ALA A 163 -12.39 -5.03 1.16
N PRO A 164 -11.53 -4.02 1.35
CA PRO A 164 -10.40 -4.11 2.28
C PRO A 164 -10.80 -4.30 3.75
N VAL A 165 -12.02 -3.89 4.14
CA VAL A 165 -12.52 -4.12 5.51
C VAL A 165 -12.64 -5.63 5.77
N ILE A 166 -13.12 -6.40 4.80
CA ILE A 166 -13.26 -7.87 4.93
C ILE A 166 -11.90 -8.53 5.08
N ASN A 167 -10.90 -8.11 4.30
CA ASN A 167 -9.53 -8.56 4.47
C ASN A 167 -9.05 -8.32 5.91
N ASN A 168 -9.21 -7.08 6.39
CA ASN A 168 -8.78 -6.73 7.75
C ASN A 168 -9.51 -7.57 8.81
N LEU A 169 -10.82 -7.79 8.68
CA LEU A 169 -11.59 -8.59 9.64
C LEU A 169 -11.12 -10.05 9.69
N ILE A 170 -10.80 -10.66 8.55
CA ILE A 170 -10.27 -12.03 8.50
C ILE A 170 -8.91 -12.11 9.20
N VAL A 171 -8.03 -11.14 8.94
CA VAL A 171 -6.70 -11.12 9.57
C VAL A 171 -6.78 -10.76 11.06
N ILE A 172 -7.71 -9.89 11.47
CA ILE A 172 -8.01 -9.61 12.87
C ILE A 172 -8.45 -10.90 13.58
N ALA A 173 -9.37 -11.65 12.98
CA ALA A 173 -9.82 -12.94 13.54
C ALA A 173 -8.66 -13.93 13.67
N LEU A 174 -7.78 -14.02 12.67
CA LEU A 174 -6.58 -14.87 12.70
C LEU A 174 -5.64 -14.48 13.85
N PHE A 175 -5.28 -13.19 13.96
CA PHE A 175 -4.36 -12.75 15.01
C PHE A 175 -4.97 -12.86 16.40
N SER A 176 -6.28 -12.57 16.54
CA SER A 176 -6.99 -12.79 17.80
C SER A 176 -7.02 -14.24 18.22
N TYR A 177 -7.21 -15.16 17.26
CA TYR A 177 -7.12 -16.61 17.54
C TYR A 177 -5.75 -17.01 18.09
N PHE A 178 -4.66 -16.51 17.48
CA PHE A 178 -3.31 -16.78 17.98
C PHE A 178 -3.05 -16.18 19.36
N LEU A 179 -3.47 -14.92 19.59
CA LEU A 179 -3.31 -14.25 20.88
C LEU A 179 -4.05 -14.96 22.02
N ILE A 180 -5.20 -15.59 21.75
CA ILE A 180 -5.98 -16.34 22.75
C ILE A 180 -5.39 -17.72 23.03
N ASN A 181 -4.85 -18.40 22.00
CA ASN A 181 -4.46 -19.81 22.10
C ASN A 181 -2.94 -20.04 22.23
N ARG A 182 -2.12 -19.00 22.10
CA ARG A 182 -0.65 -19.08 22.22
C ARG A 182 -0.14 -17.94 23.07
N GLU A 183 0.49 -18.26 24.19
CA GLU A 183 0.99 -17.28 25.15
C GLU A 183 2.25 -16.53 24.65
N ASP A 184 3.09 -17.15 23.79
CA ASP A 184 4.38 -16.55 23.44
C ASP A 184 4.92 -17.10 22.11
N LEU A 185 4.69 -16.39 21.02
CA LEU A 185 5.29 -16.70 19.72
C LEU A 185 6.68 -16.09 19.63
N LYS A 186 7.70 -16.96 19.61
CA LYS A 186 9.11 -16.54 19.44
C LYS A 186 9.71 -17.17 18.20
N LEU A 187 10.71 -16.52 17.62
CA LEU A 187 11.42 -17.02 16.45
C LEU A 187 11.95 -18.45 16.66
N ALA A 188 12.45 -18.75 17.86
CA ALA A 188 13.02 -20.06 18.20
C ALA A 188 11.98 -21.17 18.39
N THR A 189 10.70 -20.82 18.64
CA THR A 189 9.65 -21.78 18.98
C THR A 189 8.53 -21.87 17.96
N ILE A 190 8.50 -20.97 16.98
CA ILE A 190 7.46 -20.93 15.96
C ILE A 190 7.55 -22.17 15.06
N SER A 191 6.46 -22.91 14.95
CA SER A 191 6.38 -24.11 14.14
C SER A 191 6.08 -23.80 12.67
N SER A 192 6.41 -24.74 11.77
CA SER A 192 6.07 -24.63 10.36
C SER A 192 4.55 -24.53 10.12
N ALA A 193 3.73 -25.15 10.97
CA ALA A 193 2.28 -25.03 10.89
C ALA A 193 1.80 -23.63 11.25
N GLU A 194 2.37 -22.98 12.26
CA GLU A 194 2.04 -21.62 12.63
C GLU A 194 2.47 -20.61 11.54
N LEU A 195 3.64 -20.80 10.94
CA LEU A 195 4.08 -19.99 9.79
C LEU A 195 3.12 -20.13 8.61
N LEU A 196 2.66 -21.36 8.32
CA LEU A 196 1.68 -21.62 7.27
C LEU A 196 0.35 -20.91 7.57
N TRP A 197 -0.17 -21.03 8.79
CA TRP A 197 -1.42 -20.37 9.18
C TRP A 197 -1.31 -18.84 9.16
N LEU A 198 -0.20 -18.26 9.63
CA LEU A 198 0.04 -16.83 9.58
C LEU A 198 0.11 -16.32 8.13
N GLY A 199 0.88 -16.98 7.28
CA GLY A 199 1.06 -16.55 5.89
C GLY A 199 -0.18 -16.79 5.01
N LEU A 200 -0.73 -18.02 5.01
CA LEU A 200 -1.92 -18.34 4.22
C LEU A 200 -3.19 -17.71 4.80
N GLY A 201 -3.31 -17.58 6.12
CA GLY A 201 -4.44 -16.90 6.74
C GLY A 201 -4.49 -15.41 6.38
N THR A 202 -3.34 -14.75 6.34
CA THR A 202 -3.25 -13.38 5.82
C THR A 202 -3.61 -13.32 4.33
N THR A 203 -3.14 -14.28 3.54
CA THR A 203 -3.46 -14.40 2.11
C THR A 203 -4.96 -14.66 1.89
N ALA A 204 -5.62 -15.44 2.77
CA ALA A 204 -7.07 -15.66 2.73
C ALA A 204 -7.87 -14.35 2.84
N GLY A 205 -7.39 -13.37 3.60
CA GLY A 205 -7.97 -12.03 3.64
C GLY A 205 -7.98 -11.36 2.26
N TYR A 206 -6.88 -11.42 1.51
CA TYR A 206 -6.81 -10.88 0.15
C TYR A 206 -7.64 -11.67 -0.85
N ILE A 207 -7.75 -12.99 -0.68
CA ILE A 207 -8.67 -13.83 -1.46
C ILE A 207 -10.10 -13.33 -1.28
N ALA A 208 -10.58 -13.21 -0.05
CA ALA A 208 -11.93 -12.74 0.24
C ALA A 208 -12.17 -11.32 -0.29
N GLN A 209 -11.18 -10.41 -0.13
CA GLN A 209 -11.23 -9.05 -0.67
C GLN A 209 -11.42 -9.03 -2.19
N ALA A 210 -10.76 -9.90 -2.93
CA ALA A 210 -10.91 -9.97 -4.37
C ALA A 210 -12.24 -10.61 -4.78
N PHE A 211 -12.61 -11.72 -4.14
CA PHE A 211 -13.79 -12.47 -4.53
C PHE A 211 -15.12 -11.78 -4.25
N ILE A 212 -15.19 -10.89 -3.25
CA ILE A 212 -16.40 -10.11 -2.97
C ILE A 212 -16.79 -9.18 -4.12
N LEU A 213 -15.86 -8.82 -5.00
CA LEU A 213 -16.13 -8.00 -6.18
C LEU A 213 -16.70 -8.79 -7.36
N PHE A 214 -16.54 -10.11 -7.42
CA PHE A 214 -17.07 -10.93 -8.50
C PHE A 214 -18.59 -10.79 -8.67
N PRO A 215 -19.42 -11.01 -7.64
CA PRO A 215 -20.87 -10.84 -7.77
C PRO A 215 -21.26 -9.41 -8.15
N VAL A 216 -20.49 -8.40 -7.74
CA VAL A 216 -20.73 -7.00 -8.11
C VAL A 216 -20.53 -6.80 -9.60
N VAL A 217 -19.44 -7.32 -10.15
CA VAL A 217 -19.13 -7.22 -11.59
C VAL A 217 -20.13 -7.99 -12.42
N ILE A 218 -20.48 -9.23 -12.03
CA ILE A 218 -21.45 -10.06 -12.76
C ILE A 218 -22.85 -9.40 -12.76
N LYS A 219 -23.31 -8.93 -11.58
CA LYS A 219 -24.62 -8.23 -11.46
C LYS A 219 -24.67 -6.89 -12.21
N SER A 220 -23.51 -6.30 -12.54
CA SER A 220 -23.45 -5.10 -13.39
C SER A 220 -23.58 -5.39 -14.90
N GLY A 221 -23.85 -6.65 -15.27
CA GLY A 221 -24.07 -7.08 -16.65
C GLY A 221 -22.79 -7.45 -17.41
N VAL A 222 -21.63 -7.50 -16.74
CA VAL A 222 -20.37 -7.89 -17.37
C VAL A 222 -20.25 -9.41 -17.39
N LYS A 223 -20.08 -9.97 -18.59
CA LYS A 223 -19.84 -11.40 -18.80
C LYS A 223 -18.33 -11.64 -18.91
N LEU A 224 -17.72 -12.10 -17.83
CA LEU A 224 -16.32 -12.47 -17.82
C LEU A 224 -16.14 -13.86 -18.46
N ARG A 225 -15.35 -13.93 -19.52
CA ARG A 225 -14.99 -15.18 -20.19
C ARG A 225 -13.47 -15.20 -20.40
N LEU A 226 -12.86 -16.38 -20.35
CA LEU A 226 -11.45 -16.53 -20.68
C LEU A 226 -11.31 -16.41 -22.21
N ARG A 227 -10.48 -15.45 -22.67
CA ARG A 227 -10.19 -15.17 -24.07
C ARG A 227 -8.70 -14.96 -24.28
N PHE A 228 -8.10 -15.77 -25.15
CA PHE A 228 -6.66 -15.75 -25.44
C PHE A 228 -6.34 -15.10 -26.82
N ASP A 229 -7.32 -14.46 -27.44
CA ASP A 229 -7.22 -13.81 -28.77
C ASP A 229 -6.75 -12.34 -28.63
N TRP A 230 -5.59 -12.12 -28.01
CA TRP A 230 -5.04 -10.77 -27.74
C TRP A 230 -4.07 -10.24 -28.79
N GLN A 231 -3.73 -11.02 -29.85
CA GLN A 231 -2.69 -10.69 -30.83
C GLN A 231 -2.86 -9.36 -31.59
N ASN A 232 -4.07 -8.84 -31.74
CA ASN A 232 -4.35 -7.53 -32.37
C ASN A 232 -5.07 -6.56 -31.42
N SER A 233 -4.94 -6.76 -30.12
CA SER A 233 -5.66 -5.94 -29.15
C SER A 233 -4.91 -4.66 -28.82
N GLN A 234 -5.65 -3.58 -28.52
CA GLN A 234 -5.09 -2.31 -28.04
C GLN A 234 -4.37 -2.46 -26.66
N ILE A 235 -4.42 -3.67 -26.05
CA ILE A 235 -3.85 -3.98 -24.75
C ILE A 235 -2.32 -3.75 -24.74
N ILE A 236 -1.61 -4.21 -25.79
CA ILE A 236 -0.15 -4.06 -25.91
C ILE A 236 0.26 -2.59 -26.00
N LYS A 237 -0.50 -1.79 -26.78
CA LYS A 237 -0.25 -0.35 -26.89
C LYS A 237 -0.43 0.39 -25.55
N SER A 238 -1.29 -0.12 -24.70
CA SER A 238 -1.62 0.46 -23.39
C SER A 238 -0.48 0.34 -22.40
N PHE A 239 0.26 -0.76 -22.41
CA PHE A 239 1.44 -0.91 -21.56
C PHE A 239 2.56 0.07 -21.91
N SER A 240 2.68 0.48 -23.17
CA SER A 240 3.65 1.49 -23.61
C SER A 240 3.37 2.87 -22.99
N LEU A 241 2.12 3.23 -22.74
CA LEU A 241 1.74 4.51 -22.14
C LEU A 241 2.04 4.59 -20.63
N ALA A 242 2.19 3.42 -19.98
CA ALA A 242 2.47 3.34 -18.54
C ALA A 242 3.96 3.55 -18.18
N GLY A 243 4.86 3.73 -19.17
CA GLY A 243 6.31 3.73 -18.96
C GLY A 243 6.79 4.72 -17.89
N TRP A 244 6.36 5.98 -17.95
CA TRP A 244 6.75 6.97 -16.95
C TRP A 244 6.20 6.69 -15.54
N SER A 245 5.00 6.15 -15.45
CA SER A 245 4.43 5.72 -14.17
C SER A 245 5.20 4.54 -13.58
N PHE A 246 5.67 3.61 -14.44
CA PHE A 246 6.54 2.52 -14.02
C PHE A 246 7.90 3.03 -13.51
N VAL A 247 8.53 3.97 -14.22
CA VAL A 247 9.81 4.58 -13.78
C VAL A 247 9.63 5.29 -12.43
N TYR A 248 8.53 6.04 -12.26
CA TYR A 248 8.19 6.68 -10.97
C TYR A 248 8.09 5.64 -9.84
N ALA A 249 7.34 4.56 -10.07
CA ALA A 249 7.16 3.49 -9.09
C ALA A 249 8.50 2.77 -8.81
N ALA A 250 9.30 2.49 -9.83
CA ALA A 250 10.60 1.81 -9.69
C ALA A 250 11.56 2.61 -8.80
N ILE A 251 11.68 3.92 -9.02
CA ILE A 251 12.51 4.81 -8.19
C ILE A 251 12.06 4.74 -6.72
N SER A 252 10.76 4.85 -6.48
CA SER A 252 10.20 4.79 -5.12
C SER A 252 10.43 3.44 -4.46
N GLN A 253 10.27 2.32 -5.19
CA GLN A 253 10.49 0.99 -4.65
C GLN A 253 11.97 0.68 -4.40
N LEU A 254 12.89 1.20 -5.23
CA LEU A 254 14.34 1.08 -4.97
C LEU A 254 14.77 1.84 -3.71
N SER A 255 14.23 3.04 -3.49
CA SER A 255 14.47 3.78 -2.25
C SER A 255 13.91 3.05 -1.03
N TYR A 256 12.71 2.50 -1.15
CA TYR A 256 12.09 1.71 -0.08
C TYR A 256 12.88 0.42 0.22
N LEU A 257 13.42 -0.24 -0.80
CA LEU A 257 14.34 -1.38 -0.65
C LEU A 257 15.52 -1.03 0.27
N VAL A 258 16.17 0.11 0.03
CA VAL A 258 17.29 0.55 0.88
C VAL A 258 16.83 0.76 2.33
N THR A 259 15.66 1.36 2.53
CA THR A 259 15.09 1.55 3.88
C THR A 259 14.86 0.21 4.58
N VAL A 260 14.27 -0.78 3.91
CA VAL A 260 14.05 -2.12 4.49
C VAL A 260 15.38 -2.80 4.81
N ASN A 261 16.36 -2.70 3.91
CA ASN A 261 17.71 -3.24 4.13
C ASN A 261 18.37 -2.67 5.38
N LEU A 262 18.38 -1.35 5.51
CA LEU A 262 18.99 -0.68 6.68
C LEU A 262 18.26 -1.05 7.98
N ALA A 263 16.93 -1.04 7.95
CA ALA A 263 16.13 -1.35 9.13
C ALA A 263 16.28 -2.82 9.58
N THR A 264 16.28 -3.77 8.65
CA THR A 264 16.48 -5.20 8.98
C THR A 264 17.92 -5.50 9.41
N SER A 265 18.90 -4.80 8.86
CA SER A 265 20.30 -4.91 9.31
C SER A 265 20.47 -4.37 10.74
N ALA A 266 19.86 -3.23 11.04
CA ALA A 266 19.85 -2.66 12.40
C ALA A 266 19.17 -3.61 13.41
N ALA A 267 18.08 -4.30 13.03
CA ALA A 267 17.44 -5.30 13.89
C ALA A 267 18.39 -6.44 14.26
N VAL A 268 19.13 -6.95 13.27
CA VAL A 268 20.08 -8.05 13.46
C VAL A 268 21.26 -7.62 14.33
N GLU A 269 21.81 -6.44 14.09
CA GLU A 269 22.94 -5.90 14.85
C GLU A 269 22.55 -5.58 16.29
N SER A 270 21.37 -5.02 16.50
CA SER A 270 20.78 -4.77 17.81
C SER A 270 20.63 -6.07 18.61
N ALA A 271 20.05 -7.10 17.99
CA ALA A 271 19.89 -8.41 18.62
C ALA A 271 21.26 -9.07 18.93
N ALA A 272 22.25 -8.96 18.05
CA ALA A 272 23.60 -9.47 18.26
C ALA A 272 24.33 -8.75 19.41
N SER A 273 24.01 -7.49 19.65
CA SER A 273 24.52 -6.67 20.75
C SER A 273 23.77 -6.88 22.08
N GLY A 274 22.80 -7.81 22.12
CA GLY A 274 21.99 -8.09 23.31
C GLY A 274 20.94 -7.02 23.64
N ILE A 275 20.63 -6.13 22.71
CA ILE A 275 19.57 -5.14 22.86
C ILE A 275 18.24 -5.87 22.65
N THR A 276 17.39 -5.84 23.68
CA THR A 276 16.08 -6.50 23.67
C THR A 276 14.97 -5.61 23.11
N THR A 277 15.19 -4.29 23.07
CA THR A 277 14.25 -3.33 22.46
C THR A 277 14.10 -3.63 20.97
N GLY A 278 12.87 -3.64 20.50
CA GLY A 278 12.55 -3.93 19.11
C GLY A 278 12.97 -2.83 18.15
N VAL A 279 14.23 -2.85 17.78
CA VAL A 279 14.80 -2.01 16.71
C VAL A 279 14.61 -2.74 15.38
N GLY A 280 14.22 -2.04 14.32
CA GLY A 280 14.13 -2.66 12.99
C GLY A 280 13.03 -2.14 12.09
N PHE A 281 12.60 -2.98 11.17
CA PHE A 281 11.60 -2.61 10.18
C PHE A 281 10.18 -2.49 10.77
N THR A 282 9.85 -3.30 11.77
CA THR A 282 8.52 -3.28 12.42
C THR A 282 8.20 -1.95 13.07
N PRO A 283 9.03 -1.39 13.98
CA PRO A 283 8.75 -0.07 14.55
C PRO A 283 8.71 1.04 13.49
N TYR A 284 9.58 1.00 12.47
CA TYR A 284 9.54 1.90 11.32
C TYR A 284 8.18 1.85 10.61
N ALA A 285 7.73 0.67 10.22
CA ALA A 285 6.47 0.48 9.48
C ALA A 285 5.25 0.90 10.31
N ASN A 286 5.26 0.63 11.62
CA ASN A 286 4.18 0.97 12.53
C ASN A 286 4.12 2.48 12.82
N ALA A 287 5.24 3.12 13.06
CA ALA A 287 5.32 4.58 13.21
C ALA A 287 4.84 5.29 11.94
N TYR A 288 5.25 4.81 10.76
CA TYR A 288 4.79 5.34 9.48
C TYR A 288 3.28 5.16 9.29
N LEU A 289 2.71 4.01 9.70
CA LEU A 289 1.27 3.76 9.60
C LEU A 289 0.47 4.79 10.40
N ILE A 290 0.89 5.10 11.65
CA ILE A 290 0.23 6.12 12.48
C ILE A 290 0.37 7.50 11.84
N LEU A 291 1.59 7.84 11.42
CA LEU A 291 1.89 9.14 10.79
C LEU A 291 1.01 9.42 9.58
N ILE A 292 0.81 8.40 8.73
CA ILE A 292 0.10 8.59 7.46
C ILE A 292 -1.44 8.65 7.62
N LEU A 293 -2.01 8.34 8.79
CA LEU A 293 -3.45 8.35 9.01
C LEU A 293 -4.08 9.74 8.76
N PRO A 294 -3.64 10.84 9.39
CA PRO A 294 -4.19 12.17 9.13
C PRO A 294 -4.03 12.57 7.66
N HIS A 295 -2.86 12.30 7.07
CA HIS A 295 -2.59 12.55 5.67
C HIS A 295 -3.57 11.80 4.76
N SER A 296 -3.78 10.50 4.98
CA SER A 296 -4.62 9.66 4.12
C SER A 296 -6.10 9.99 4.23
N ILE A 297 -6.58 10.44 5.37
CA ILE A 297 -7.99 10.79 5.59
C ILE A 297 -8.30 12.18 5.02
N ILE A 298 -7.46 13.16 5.29
CA ILE A 298 -7.74 14.57 5.01
C ILE A 298 -7.11 15.00 3.69
N ALA A 299 -5.79 14.87 3.59
CA ALA A 299 -5.08 15.38 2.41
C ALA A 299 -5.51 14.67 1.13
N VAL A 300 -5.62 13.32 1.16
CA VAL A 300 -6.03 12.55 -0.03
C VAL A 300 -7.46 12.90 -0.45
N SER A 301 -8.40 13.04 0.50
CA SER A 301 -9.80 13.34 0.22
C SER A 301 -9.96 14.73 -0.42
N VAL A 302 -9.36 15.75 0.19
CA VAL A 302 -9.42 17.14 -0.30
C VAL A 302 -8.77 17.27 -1.66
N VAL A 303 -7.60 16.65 -1.83
CA VAL A 303 -6.80 16.76 -3.05
C VAL A 303 -7.42 15.99 -4.22
N THR A 304 -8.08 14.87 -3.95
CA THR A 304 -8.77 14.09 -5.01
C THR A 304 -9.96 14.87 -5.57
N ALA A 305 -10.71 15.59 -4.74
CA ALA A 305 -11.82 16.43 -5.16
C ALA A 305 -11.39 17.64 -6.01
N LEU A 306 -10.12 18.09 -5.87
CA LEU A 306 -9.57 19.24 -6.58
C LEU A 306 -9.16 18.93 -8.03
N LEU A 307 -8.74 17.72 -8.34
CA LEU A 307 -8.15 17.39 -9.63
C LEU A 307 -9.00 17.81 -10.84
N PRO A 308 -10.34 17.56 -10.89
CA PRO A 308 -11.17 17.99 -12.01
C PRO A 308 -11.18 19.52 -12.19
N LYS A 309 -11.23 20.27 -11.07
CA LYS A 309 -11.18 21.75 -11.10
C LYS A 309 -9.86 22.25 -11.67
N LEU A 310 -8.74 21.68 -11.20
CA LEU A 310 -7.41 22.06 -11.71
C LEU A 310 -7.27 21.74 -13.20
N SER A 311 -7.72 20.58 -13.65
CA SER A 311 -7.66 20.20 -15.06
C SER A 311 -8.43 21.19 -15.95
N ASN A 312 -9.62 21.63 -15.54
CA ASN A 312 -10.39 22.63 -16.27
C ASN A 312 -9.66 23.98 -16.32
N LEU A 313 -9.06 24.42 -15.20
CA LEU A 313 -8.29 25.66 -15.16
C LEU A 313 -7.05 25.62 -16.05
N VAL A 314 -6.41 24.44 -16.19
CA VAL A 314 -5.28 24.25 -17.12
C VAL A 314 -5.75 24.38 -18.57
N ILE A 315 -6.87 23.74 -18.94
CA ILE A 315 -7.48 23.83 -20.27
C ILE A 315 -7.80 25.30 -20.60
N ASP A 316 -8.38 26.03 -19.64
CA ASP A 316 -8.73 27.45 -19.77
C ASP A 316 -7.51 28.41 -19.70
N LYS A 317 -6.29 27.88 -19.44
CA LYS A 317 -5.03 28.66 -19.26
C LYS A 317 -5.09 29.70 -18.14
N LYS A 318 -5.89 29.44 -17.09
CA LYS A 318 -6.08 30.36 -15.94
C LYS A 318 -5.04 30.09 -14.84
N PHE A 319 -3.77 30.35 -15.12
CA PHE A 319 -2.64 29.98 -14.23
C PHE A 319 -2.71 30.64 -12.85
N ASP A 320 -3.16 31.89 -12.74
CA ASP A 320 -3.33 32.58 -11.45
C ASP A 320 -4.36 31.89 -10.55
N GLN A 321 -5.44 31.40 -11.15
CA GLN A 321 -6.46 30.63 -10.42
C GLN A 321 -5.97 29.23 -10.00
N ILE A 322 -5.07 28.63 -10.77
CA ILE A 322 -4.40 27.37 -10.39
C ILE A 322 -3.55 27.60 -9.15
N THR A 323 -2.70 28.66 -9.17
CA THR A 323 -1.84 29.00 -8.04
C THR A 323 -2.66 29.32 -6.79
N THR A 324 -3.72 30.11 -6.92
CA THR A 324 -4.63 30.43 -5.82
C THR A 324 -5.32 29.17 -5.26
N SER A 325 -5.78 28.26 -6.13
CA SER A 325 -6.41 27.01 -5.72
C SER A 325 -5.44 26.09 -4.99
N LEU A 326 -4.23 25.88 -5.51
CA LEU A 326 -3.19 25.09 -4.87
C LEU A 326 -2.79 25.67 -3.50
N THR A 327 -2.58 26.98 -3.42
CA THR A 327 -2.25 27.67 -2.17
C THR A 327 -3.35 27.52 -1.13
N SER A 328 -4.62 27.67 -1.53
CA SER A 328 -5.76 27.51 -0.63
C SER A 328 -5.84 26.08 -0.07
N ILE A 329 -5.53 25.08 -0.87
CA ILE A 329 -5.55 23.68 -0.43
C ILE A 329 -4.34 23.35 0.43
N ILE A 330 -3.16 23.85 0.13
CA ILE A 330 -2.00 23.71 1.02
C ILE A 330 -2.34 24.29 2.40
N LYS A 331 -2.97 25.46 2.47
CA LYS A 331 -3.43 26.04 3.74
C LYS A 331 -4.45 25.16 4.43
N LEU A 332 -5.46 24.66 3.70
CA LEU A 332 -6.48 23.78 4.27
C LEU A 332 -5.89 22.47 4.81
N VAL A 333 -5.03 21.81 4.06
CA VAL A 333 -4.31 20.60 4.48
C VAL A 333 -3.44 20.89 5.70
N GLY A 334 -2.77 22.07 5.70
CA GLY A 334 -1.94 22.53 6.81
C GLY A 334 -2.69 22.70 8.12
N VAL A 335 -3.95 23.15 8.09
CA VAL A 335 -4.80 23.28 9.30
C VAL A 335 -4.92 21.95 10.06
N PHE A 336 -4.87 20.83 9.38
CA PHE A 336 -4.96 19.50 9.99
C PHE A 336 -3.60 18.84 10.20
N THR A 337 -2.70 18.97 9.23
CA THR A 337 -1.41 18.26 9.30
C THR A 337 -0.42 18.93 10.25
N VAL A 338 -0.48 20.25 10.44
CA VAL A 338 0.40 20.95 11.38
C VAL A 338 0.10 20.57 12.83
N PRO A 339 -1.17 20.64 13.32
CA PRO A 339 -1.49 20.17 14.67
C PRO A 339 -1.19 18.68 14.88
N ALA A 340 -1.46 17.84 13.86
CA ALA A 340 -1.14 16.41 13.92
C ALA A 340 0.38 16.17 14.04
N ALA A 341 1.18 16.88 13.24
CA ALA A 341 2.64 16.80 13.33
C ALA A 341 3.15 17.24 14.72
N PHE A 342 2.62 18.35 15.23
CA PHE A 342 2.97 18.81 16.58
C PHE A 342 2.58 17.79 17.66
N THR A 343 1.40 17.19 17.54
CA THR A 343 0.93 16.14 18.45
C THR A 343 1.84 14.92 18.43
N PHE A 344 2.21 14.44 17.26
CA PHE A 344 3.11 13.29 17.13
C PHE A 344 4.54 13.60 17.61
N LEU A 345 5.03 14.81 17.32
CA LEU A 345 6.34 15.26 17.79
C LEU A 345 6.43 15.30 19.32
N THR A 346 5.39 15.83 19.96
CA THR A 346 5.38 16.09 21.41
C THR A 346 4.93 14.86 22.22
N PHE A 347 3.95 14.12 21.70
CA PHE A 347 3.28 13.04 22.44
C PHE A 347 3.48 11.66 21.81
N GLY A 348 4.48 11.49 20.91
CA GLY A 348 4.71 10.22 20.20
C GLY A 348 4.86 9.03 21.14
N GLU A 349 5.63 9.15 22.21
CA GLU A 349 5.81 8.10 23.22
C GLU A 349 4.50 7.79 23.95
N LEU A 350 3.77 8.81 24.37
CA LEU A 350 2.48 8.65 25.06
C LEU A 350 1.45 7.96 24.16
N ILE A 351 1.41 8.35 22.89
CA ILE A 351 0.53 7.75 21.88
C ILE A 351 0.89 6.28 21.72
N SER A 352 2.16 5.96 21.54
CA SER A 352 2.61 4.58 21.32
C SER A 352 2.36 3.69 22.53
N ARG A 353 2.64 4.16 23.75
CA ARG A 353 2.37 3.41 24.99
C ARG A 353 0.90 3.09 25.19
N ASN A 354 -0.01 4.01 24.80
CA ASN A 354 -1.44 3.80 24.97
C ASN A 354 -2.08 3.02 23.80
N LEU A 355 -1.45 3.05 22.63
CA LEU A 355 -2.00 2.43 21.43
C LEU A 355 -1.55 0.98 21.29
N TYR A 356 -0.27 0.70 21.55
CA TYR A 356 0.31 -0.64 21.40
C TYR A 356 0.29 -1.38 22.72
N PHE A 357 -0.63 -2.34 22.85
CA PHE A 357 -0.69 -3.27 23.98
C PHE A 357 0.10 -4.57 23.66
N GLY A 358 0.52 -5.29 24.69
CA GLY A 358 1.22 -6.57 24.54
C GLY A 358 2.71 -6.47 24.18
N ILE A 359 3.29 -5.27 24.17
CA ILE A 359 4.74 -5.04 24.03
C ILE A 359 5.31 -4.38 25.28
N SER A 360 6.64 -4.42 25.43
CA SER A 360 7.32 -3.77 26.53
C SER A 360 7.19 -2.24 26.48
N ASN A 361 7.35 -1.58 27.63
CA ASN A 361 7.38 -0.11 27.64
C ASN A 361 8.54 0.45 26.84
N ASP A 362 9.67 -0.23 26.78
CA ASP A 362 10.85 0.20 26.02
C ASP A 362 10.58 0.12 24.53
N ASP A 363 9.92 -0.94 24.05
CA ASP A 363 9.49 -1.08 22.67
C ASP A 363 8.49 0.01 22.27
N ALA A 364 7.50 0.28 23.15
CA ALA A 364 6.51 1.34 22.92
C ALA A 364 7.16 2.72 22.88
N ASN A 365 8.16 2.98 23.74
CA ASN A 365 8.94 4.22 23.73
C ASN A 365 9.73 4.37 22.44
N TYR A 366 10.47 3.34 22.02
CA TYR A 366 11.25 3.38 20.80
C TYR A 366 10.36 3.64 19.57
N LEU A 367 9.21 2.98 19.50
CA LEU A 367 8.23 3.23 18.45
C LEU A 367 7.71 4.67 18.51
N GLY A 368 7.48 5.20 19.71
CA GLY A 368 7.05 6.58 19.93
C GLY A 368 8.10 7.61 19.51
N LEU A 369 9.38 7.37 19.81
CA LEU A 369 10.50 8.20 19.34
C LEU A 369 10.60 8.18 17.81
N THR A 370 10.42 7.01 17.19
CA THR A 370 10.37 6.86 15.73
C THR A 370 9.20 7.66 15.13
N LEU A 371 8.03 7.63 15.77
CA LEU A 371 6.88 8.43 15.35
C LEU A 371 7.15 9.93 15.48
N SER A 372 7.78 10.35 16.57
CA SER A 372 8.16 11.76 16.80
C SER A 372 9.16 12.24 15.74
N ALA A 373 10.14 11.42 15.39
CA ALA A 373 11.08 11.75 14.31
C ALA A 373 10.38 11.89 12.95
N PHE A 374 9.43 11.00 12.65
CA PHE A 374 8.63 11.06 11.42
C PHE A 374 7.69 12.26 11.35
N ALA A 375 7.25 12.80 12.47
CA ALA A 375 6.31 13.92 12.54
C ALA A 375 6.78 15.14 11.73
N LEU A 376 8.10 15.39 11.70
CA LEU A 376 8.71 16.46 10.90
C LEU A 376 8.44 16.28 9.40
N GLY A 377 8.29 15.05 8.94
CA GLY A 377 8.01 14.71 7.54
C GLY A 377 6.55 14.85 7.13
N LEU A 378 5.59 14.90 8.07
CA LEU A 378 4.15 14.90 7.76
C LEU A 378 3.73 16.09 6.91
N ILE A 379 4.22 17.28 7.23
CA ILE A 379 3.88 18.51 6.53
C ILE A 379 4.42 18.49 5.10
N PRO A 380 5.74 18.28 4.85
CA PRO A 380 6.26 18.28 3.49
C PRO A 380 5.67 17.14 2.62
N VAL A 381 5.40 15.96 3.18
CA VAL A 381 4.73 14.87 2.45
C VAL A 381 3.33 15.27 2.00
N SER A 382 2.59 15.97 2.86
CA SER A 382 1.23 16.44 2.54
C SER A 382 1.24 17.55 1.49
N ILE A 383 2.19 18.47 1.56
CA ILE A 383 2.39 19.50 0.52
C ILE A 383 2.77 18.86 -0.81
N ASN A 384 3.69 17.89 -0.79
CA ASN A 384 4.11 17.17 -1.99
C ASN A 384 2.92 16.51 -2.71
N LEU A 385 1.98 15.91 -1.97
CA LEU A 385 0.76 15.34 -2.56
C LEU A 385 -0.06 16.39 -3.32
N VAL A 386 -0.23 17.59 -2.77
CA VAL A 386 -0.97 18.68 -3.41
C VAL A 386 -0.27 19.13 -4.70
N LEU A 387 1.07 19.29 -4.65
CA LEU A 387 1.87 19.70 -5.81
C LEU A 387 1.87 18.62 -6.92
N LEU A 388 1.95 17.34 -6.55
CA LEU A 388 1.82 16.23 -7.52
C LEU A 388 0.47 16.25 -8.26
N ARG A 389 -0.62 16.62 -7.59
CA ARG A 389 -1.92 16.76 -8.26
C ARG A 389 -1.95 17.96 -9.22
N GLY A 390 -1.27 19.03 -8.86
CA GLY A 390 -1.03 20.14 -9.80
C GLY A 390 -0.34 19.64 -11.07
N LEU A 391 0.78 18.93 -10.94
CA LEU A 391 1.51 18.34 -12.08
C LEU A 391 0.66 17.32 -12.86
N ASN A 392 -0.19 16.55 -12.18
CA ASN A 392 -1.14 15.64 -12.83
C ASN A 392 -2.15 16.39 -13.70
N ALA A 393 -2.64 17.56 -13.23
CA ALA A 393 -3.56 18.39 -14.01
C ALA A 393 -2.92 18.92 -15.31
N PHE A 394 -1.59 19.16 -15.30
CA PHE A 394 -0.80 19.51 -16.48
C PHE A 394 -0.36 18.30 -17.33
N GLU A 395 -0.73 17.07 -16.94
CA GLU A 395 -0.27 15.83 -17.58
C GLU A 395 1.27 15.69 -17.65
N ASN A 396 2.00 16.38 -16.75
CA ASN A 396 3.46 16.45 -16.76
C ASN A 396 4.10 15.35 -15.89
N LEU A 397 4.01 14.10 -16.35
CA LEU A 397 4.60 12.93 -15.68
C LEU A 397 6.14 12.98 -15.62
N LYS A 398 6.79 13.58 -16.64
CA LYS A 398 8.25 13.67 -16.69
C LYS A 398 8.82 14.50 -15.53
N SER A 399 8.23 15.64 -15.25
CA SER A 399 8.64 16.49 -14.11
C SER A 399 8.36 15.80 -12.76
N GLN A 400 7.29 15.02 -12.67
CA GLN A 400 7.02 14.21 -11.47
C GLN A 400 8.11 13.15 -11.23
N VAL A 401 8.54 12.45 -12.28
CA VAL A 401 9.62 11.45 -12.18
C VAL A 401 10.92 12.09 -11.73
N LEU A 402 11.27 13.26 -12.27
CA LEU A 402 12.49 13.97 -11.87
C LEU A 402 12.45 14.39 -10.39
N GLY A 403 11.34 14.99 -9.96
CA GLY A 403 11.16 15.39 -8.56
C GLY A 403 11.21 14.19 -7.61
N ASN A 404 10.55 13.08 -7.98
CA ASN A 404 10.58 11.84 -7.24
C ASN A 404 12.00 11.25 -7.15
N PHE A 405 12.76 11.27 -8.25
CA PHE A 405 14.14 10.79 -8.27
C PHE A 405 15.03 11.59 -7.30
N ILE A 406 14.99 12.93 -7.37
CA ILE A 406 15.79 13.80 -6.49
C ILE A 406 15.44 13.55 -5.02
N MET A 407 14.15 13.51 -4.70
CA MET A 407 13.67 13.28 -3.34
C MET A 407 14.13 11.93 -2.79
N ASN A 408 13.98 10.87 -3.57
CA ASN A 408 14.38 9.51 -3.16
C ASN A 408 15.91 9.37 -3.07
N LEU A 409 16.66 10.00 -3.98
CA LEU A 409 18.13 10.00 -3.93
C LEU A 409 18.64 10.65 -2.65
N ILE A 410 18.12 11.83 -2.30
CA ILE A 410 18.46 12.53 -1.06
C ILE A 410 18.10 11.68 0.16
N SER A 411 16.88 11.07 0.15
CA SER A 411 16.44 10.19 1.23
C SER A 411 17.38 9.00 1.43
N VAL A 412 17.77 8.32 0.36
CA VAL A 412 18.71 7.18 0.41
C VAL A 412 20.07 7.60 0.97
N ILE A 413 20.63 8.71 0.46
CA ILE A 413 21.92 9.22 0.92
C ILE A 413 21.88 9.53 2.42
N LEU A 414 20.86 10.27 2.87
CA LEU A 414 20.70 10.62 4.28
C LEU A 414 20.47 9.39 5.16
N SER A 415 19.70 8.40 4.70
CA SER A 415 19.48 7.15 5.44
C SER A 415 20.76 6.35 5.61
N ILE A 416 21.60 6.26 4.57
CA ILE A 416 22.91 5.56 4.65
C ILE A 416 23.86 6.31 5.59
N ILE A 417 23.90 7.64 5.52
CA ILE A 417 24.72 8.46 6.41
C ILE A 417 24.27 8.27 7.86
N ALA A 418 22.96 8.36 8.12
CA ALA A 418 22.41 8.16 9.46
C ALA A 418 22.75 6.77 10.01
N ALA A 419 22.57 5.72 9.22
CA ALA A 419 22.89 4.36 9.63
C ALA A 419 24.37 4.09 9.91
N ARG A 420 25.30 4.93 9.39
CA ARG A 420 26.74 4.77 9.62
C ARG A 420 27.28 5.60 10.78
N TYR A 421 26.67 6.73 11.08
CA TYR A 421 27.28 7.75 11.96
C TYR A 421 26.39 8.12 13.17
N LEU A 422 25.15 7.69 13.19
CA LEU A 422 24.20 7.85 14.30
C LEU A 422 23.86 6.50 14.93
#